data_acd3e8d3586e545b63704f4a71709c51
#
_entry.id   acd3e8d3586e545b63704f4a71709c51
#
_cell.length_a   1.000
_cell.length_b   1.000
_cell.length_c   1.000
_cell.angle_alpha   90.00
_cell.angle_beta   90.00
_cell.angle_gamma   90.00
#
_symmetry.space_group_name_H-M   'P 1'
#
loop_
_entity.id
_entity.type
_entity.pdbx_description
1 polymer ?
#
loop_
_entity_poly.entity_id
_entity_poly.type
_entity_poly.pdbx_seq_one_letter_code
_entity_poly.pdbx_strand_id
1 'polypeptide(L)'
;MFRSNVLVCGGTGCTSSNSEKIIEKLKEEISAKGLDQEVNVVRTGCFGLCALGPIMIVYPEGAFYSRVTPEDVPEIVEEHLLKGRIVRRLLYKETVVDESTTKSLNETTFYAKQMRVALRNCGVINPEQIDEYIALDGYQAIGKILTEKIPPQQVIQTMLDSGLRGRGGAGFPTGLKWKFAAANDADQKYVCCNADEGDPGAFMDRSILEGDPHSVIEAMTIAGYAIGATQGYIYIRAEYPIAVHRLQIAINQAREYGLLGKNIFDSGFDFDLEIRLGAGAFVCGEETALMTSIE
;
A
#
# COMPACT_ATOMS: atom_id res chain seq x y z
N MET A 1 5.73 -1.86 24.13
CA MET A 1 5.90 -0.73 23.16
C MET A 1 7.38 -0.72 22.77
N PHE A 2 7.69 -0.75 21.49
CA PHE A 2 9.07 -0.71 21.01
C PHE A 2 9.64 0.71 21.16
N ARG A 3 10.92 0.82 21.56
CA ARG A 3 11.61 2.12 21.62
C ARG A 3 12.12 2.59 20.25
N SER A 4 12.34 1.64 19.33
CA SER A 4 12.77 1.95 17.98
C SER A 4 12.02 1.12 16.95
N ASN A 5 11.66 1.75 15.81
CA ASN A 5 11.11 1.07 14.64
C ASN A 5 12.08 1.25 13.47
N VAL A 6 12.48 0.12 12.89
CA VAL A 6 13.36 0.06 11.71
C VAL A 6 12.51 -0.28 10.50
N LEU A 7 12.21 0.72 9.68
CA LEU A 7 11.43 0.55 8.45
C LEU A 7 12.38 0.25 7.29
N VAL A 8 12.22 -0.92 6.69
CA VAL A 8 13.02 -1.34 5.52
C VAL A 8 12.13 -1.37 4.29
N CYS A 9 12.58 -0.76 3.21
CA CYS A 9 11.84 -0.75 1.95
C CYS A 9 11.73 -2.16 1.35
N GLY A 10 10.49 -2.65 1.24
CA GLY A 10 10.16 -3.94 0.62
C GLY A 10 9.45 -3.78 -0.74
N GLY A 11 9.60 -2.65 -1.43
CA GLY A 11 9.14 -2.50 -2.81
C GLY A 11 10.08 -3.21 -3.79
N THR A 12 9.60 -3.55 -5.00
CA THR A 12 10.31 -4.37 -6.00
C THR A 12 11.77 -3.96 -6.22
N GLY A 13 12.06 -2.64 -6.34
CA GLY A 13 13.43 -2.16 -6.60
C GLY A 13 14.40 -2.48 -5.46
N CYS A 14 13.99 -2.31 -4.22
CA CYS A 14 14.82 -2.63 -3.05
C CYS A 14 14.92 -4.13 -2.80
N THR A 15 13.84 -4.88 -3.06
CA THR A 15 13.84 -6.36 -3.00
C THR A 15 14.84 -6.94 -3.99
N SER A 16 14.86 -6.43 -5.23
CA SER A 16 15.86 -6.81 -6.24
C SER A 16 17.31 -6.47 -5.84
N SER A 17 17.48 -5.52 -4.92
CA SER A 17 18.77 -5.10 -4.36
C SER A 17 19.06 -5.71 -2.98
N ASN A 18 18.48 -6.87 -2.66
CA ASN A 18 18.70 -7.66 -1.44
C ASN A 18 18.11 -7.07 -0.15
N SER A 19 17.05 -6.25 -0.19
CA SER A 19 16.41 -5.75 1.05
C SER A 19 15.88 -6.87 1.96
N GLU A 20 15.47 -8.00 1.40
CA GLU A 20 15.05 -9.17 2.18
C GLU A 20 16.19 -9.71 3.06
N LYS A 21 17.39 -9.84 2.50
CA LYS A 21 18.57 -10.27 3.26
C LYS A 21 18.94 -9.28 4.37
N ILE A 22 18.71 -7.98 4.13
CA ILE A 22 18.89 -6.96 5.16
C ILE A 22 17.92 -7.18 6.31
N ILE A 23 16.63 -7.44 6.01
CA ILE A 23 15.60 -7.72 7.02
C ILE A 23 15.94 -8.98 7.83
N GLU A 24 16.30 -10.06 7.15
CA GLU A 24 16.70 -11.31 7.80
C GLU A 24 17.90 -11.07 8.74
N LYS A 25 18.93 -10.42 8.24
CA LYS A 25 20.12 -10.11 9.00
C LYS A 25 19.86 -9.17 10.18
N LEU A 26 18.97 -8.18 10.02
CA LEU A 26 18.54 -7.33 11.12
C LEU A 26 17.89 -8.13 12.25
N LYS A 27 16.97 -9.05 11.92
CA LYS A 27 16.31 -9.89 12.90
C LYS A 27 17.29 -10.79 13.64
N GLU A 28 18.25 -11.39 12.91
CA GLU A 28 19.33 -12.21 13.51
C GLU A 28 20.18 -11.39 14.51
N GLU A 29 20.69 -10.23 14.08
CA GLU A 29 21.57 -9.40 14.90
C GLU A 29 20.83 -8.77 16.10
N ILE A 30 19.58 -8.34 15.92
CA ILE A 30 18.71 -7.82 16.98
C ILE A 30 18.50 -8.90 18.04
N SER A 31 18.18 -10.13 17.62
CA SER A 31 18.00 -11.26 18.55
C SER A 31 19.30 -11.64 19.25
N ALA A 32 20.42 -11.67 18.54
CA ALA A 32 21.74 -11.95 19.11
C ALA A 32 22.15 -10.93 20.18
N LYS A 33 21.62 -9.69 20.11
CA LYS A 33 21.86 -8.62 21.10
C LYS A 33 20.77 -8.55 22.19
N GLY A 34 19.73 -9.40 22.13
CA GLY A 34 18.62 -9.40 23.07
C GLY A 34 17.70 -8.17 22.95
N LEU A 35 17.62 -7.57 21.78
CA LEU A 35 16.83 -6.35 21.52
C LEU A 35 15.43 -6.63 20.96
N ASP A 36 14.98 -7.88 20.87
CA ASP A 36 13.71 -8.29 20.26
C ASP A 36 12.47 -7.59 20.86
N GLN A 37 12.51 -7.23 22.14
CA GLN A 37 11.41 -6.55 22.83
C GLN A 37 11.51 -5.02 22.75
N GLU A 38 12.61 -4.50 22.21
CA GLU A 38 12.89 -3.07 22.14
C GLU A 38 12.86 -2.49 20.72
N VAL A 39 13.19 -3.31 19.73
CA VAL A 39 13.32 -2.90 18.33
C VAL A 39 12.37 -3.69 17.45
N ASN A 40 11.53 -2.98 16.71
CA ASN A 40 10.63 -3.57 15.71
C ASN A 40 11.17 -3.36 14.30
N VAL A 41 11.26 -4.43 13.51
CA VAL A 41 11.65 -4.36 12.09
C VAL A 41 10.40 -4.45 11.22
N VAL A 42 10.09 -3.39 10.52
CA VAL A 42 8.92 -3.26 9.66
C VAL A 42 9.35 -3.33 8.19
N ARG A 43 8.84 -4.33 7.47
CA ARG A 43 8.93 -4.38 6.01
C ARG A 43 7.82 -3.51 5.43
N THR A 44 8.16 -2.34 4.94
CA THR A 44 7.17 -1.39 4.43
C THR A 44 7.07 -1.40 2.90
N GLY A 45 6.12 -0.64 2.34
CA GLY A 45 6.00 -0.39 0.92
C GLY A 45 7.14 0.48 0.35
N CYS A 46 7.05 0.83 -0.92
CA CYS A 46 8.08 1.60 -1.60
C CYS A 46 8.11 3.06 -1.10
N PHE A 47 9.30 3.56 -0.75
CA PHE A 47 9.52 4.98 -0.43
C PHE A 47 9.53 5.90 -1.68
N GLY A 48 9.57 5.33 -2.90
CA GLY A 48 9.63 6.12 -4.14
C GLY A 48 11.03 6.60 -4.54
N LEU A 49 12.06 6.27 -3.77
CA LEU A 49 13.46 6.70 -3.98
C LEU A 49 14.34 5.53 -4.40
N CYS A 50 13.91 4.74 -5.39
CA CYS A 50 14.56 3.49 -5.80
C CYS A 50 16.04 3.64 -6.17
N ALA A 51 16.46 4.80 -6.70
CA ALA A 51 17.86 5.09 -7.01
C ALA A 51 18.78 5.13 -5.77
N LEU A 52 18.20 5.27 -4.58
CA LEU A 52 18.89 5.28 -3.27
C LEU A 52 18.79 3.94 -2.54
N GLY A 53 18.11 2.96 -3.13
CA GLY A 53 17.89 1.65 -2.51
C GLY A 53 19.13 0.78 -2.38
N PRO A 54 19.09 -0.19 -1.46
CA PRO A 54 18.10 -0.42 -0.40
C PRO A 54 18.03 0.71 0.62
N ILE A 55 16.78 1.03 1.05
CA ILE A 55 16.51 2.13 1.98
C ILE A 55 16.06 1.58 3.32
N MET A 56 16.56 2.21 4.39
CA MET A 56 16.14 1.93 5.77
C MET A 56 15.96 3.26 6.53
N ILE A 57 14.91 3.36 7.33
CA ILE A 57 14.71 4.49 8.25
C ILE A 57 14.58 3.97 9.68
N VAL A 58 15.30 4.58 10.60
CA VAL A 58 15.23 4.25 12.01
C VAL A 58 14.54 5.38 12.78
N TYR A 59 13.44 5.06 13.45
CA TYR A 59 12.70 5.97 14.34
C TYR A 59 12.97 5.62 15.80
N PRO A 60 12.95 6.63 16.70
CA PRO A 60 12.38 7.98 16.55
C PRO A 60 13.28 9.03 15.86
N GLU A 61 14.58 8.77 15.69
CA GLU A 61 15.55 9.76 15.20
C GLU A 61 15.27 10.19 13.72
N GLY A 62 14.55 9.36 12.96
CA GLY A 62 14.32 9.57 11.54
C GLY A 62 15.58 9.40 10.69
N ALA A 63 16.56 8.62 11.18
CA ALA A 63 17.82 8.40 10.50
C ALA A 63 17.57 7.63 9.17
N PHE A 64 17.73 8.34 8.06
CA PHE A 64 17.48 7.83 6.72
C PHE A 64 18.78 7.27 6.12
N TYR A 65 18.88 5.96 6.11
CA TYR A 65 20.00 5.22 5.50
C TYR A 65 19.70 4.85 4.06
N SER A 66 20.67 5.05 3.18
CA SER A 66 20.58 4.76 1.75
C SER A 66 21.67 3.79 1.31
N ARG A 67 21.37 2.99 0.29
CA ARG A 67 22.30 1.99 -0.28
C ARG A 67 22.85 1.03 0.77
N VAL A 68 21.99 0.65 1.71
CA VAL A 68 22.34 -0.29 2.78
C VAL A 68 22.60 -1.66 2.20
N THR A 69 23.63 -2.34 2.70
CA THR A 69 23.93 -3.71 2.35
C THR A 69 23.79 -4.64 3.55
N PRO A 70 23.67 -5.97 3.38
CA PRO A 70 23.64 -6.89 4.52
C PRO A 70 24.89 -6.79 5.42
N GLU A 71 26.03 -6.40 4.87
CA GLU A 71 27.31 -6.23 5.60
C GLU A 71 27.29 -5.01 6.52
N ASP A 72 26.44 -4.02 6.25
CA ASP A 72 26.26 -2.83 7.10
C ASP A 72 25.43 -3.11 8.35
N VAL A 73 24.61 -4.16 8.34
CA VAL A 73 23.64 -4.46 9.39
C VAL A 73 24.28 -4.63 10.77
N PRO A 74 25.37 -5.39 10.96
CA PRO A 74 26.00 -5.53 12.27
C PRO A 74 26.42 -4.18 12.87
N GLU A 75 26.96 -3.25 12.04
CA GLU A 75 27.33 -1.90 12.52
C GLU A 75 26.09 -1.08 12.89
N ILE A 76 25.02 -1.16 12.10
CA ILE A 76 23.77 -0.44 12.41
C ILE A 76 23.19 -0.94 13.74
N VAL A 77 23.14 -2.25 13.97
CA VAL A 77 22.62 -2.82 15.21
C VAL A 77 23.49 -2.44 16.39
N GLU A 78 24.80 -2.59 16.27
CA GLU A 78 25.74 -2.30 17.38
C GLU A 78 25.80 -0.79 17.70
N GLU A 79 25.96 0.06 16.69
CA GLU A 79 26.18 1.49 16.94
C GLU A 79 24.85 2.25 17.11
N HIS A 80 23.88 2.04 16.21
CA HIS A 80 22.65 2.82 16.26
C HIS A 80 21.62 2.19 17.23
N LEU A 81 21.26 0.92 17.03
CA LEU A 81 20.17 0.33 17.79
C LEU A 81 20.56 0.01 19.25
N LEU A 82 21.80 -0.39 19.51
CA LEU A 82 22.27 -0.70 20.87
C LEU A 82 22.82 0.53 21.59
N LYS A 83 23.70 1.32 20.94
CA LYS A 83 24.43 2.43 21.57
C LYS A 83 23.85 3.81 21.28
N GLY A 84 22.82 3.95 20.43
CA GLY A 84 22.18 5.22 20.07
C GLY A 84 23.04 6.13 19.20
N ARG A 85 24.07 5.61 18.52
CA ARG A 85 24.97 6.39 17.68
C ARG A 85 24.69 6.16 16.19
N ILE A 86 24.15 7.15 15.52
CA ILE A 86 23.79 7.10 14.08
C ILE A 86 25.02 6.77 13.24
N VAL A 87 24.91 5.81 12.32
CA VAL A 87 25.97 5.40 11.36
C VAL A 87 26.03 6.39 10.20
N ARG A 88 26.78 7.46 10.37
CA ARG A 88 26.78 8.63 9.47
C ARG A 88 27.15 8.34 8.03
N ARG A 89 28.05 7.37 7.76
CA ARG A 89 28.46 7.03 6.39
C ARG A 89 27.33 6.53 5.52
N LEU A 90 26.25 6.00 6.14
CA LEU A 90 25.08 5.45 5.45
C LEU A 90 23.97 6.47 5.28
N LEU A 91 24.04 7.61 5.99
CA LEU A 91 23.01 8.66 5.88
C LEU A 91 22.89 9.20 4.46
N TYR A 92 21.66 9.39 4.04
CA TYR A 92 21.39 10.12 2.81
C TYR A 92 21.81 11.59 2.98
N LYS A 93 22.71 12.06 2.13
CA LYS A 93 23.38 13.35 2.28
C LYS A 93 22.42 14.54 2.41
N GLU A 94 21.28 14.50 1.73
CA GLU A 94 20.28 15.59 1.78
C GLU A 94 19.58 15.68 3.15
N THR A 95 19.59 14.60 3.95
CA THR A 95 19.03 14.61 5.31
C THR A 95 20.01 15.06 6.37
N VAL A 96 21.28 15.23 6.05
CA VAL A 96 22.33 15.68 7.00
C VAL A 96 22.32 17.19 7.07
N VAL A 97 21.99 17.76 8.24
CA VAL A 97 22.03 19.21 8.49
C VAL A 97 23.35 19.62 9.13
N ASP A 98 23.72 18.94 10.22
CA ASP A 98 24.97 19.17 10.96
C ASP A 98 25.42 17.85 11.67
N GLU A 99 26.38 17.95 12.58
CA GLU A 99 26.91 16.77 13.28
C GLU A 99 25.90 16.06 14.19
N SER A 100 24.83 16.69 14.62
CA SER A 100 23.85 16.17 15.55
C SER A 100 22.43 16.09 15.00
N THR A 101 22.14 16.78 13.89
CA THR A 101 20.79 16.99 13.38
C THR A 101 20.59 16.36 12.01
N THR A 102 19.53 15.56 11.84
CA THR A 102 19.07 15.04 10.57
C THR A 102 17.68 15.62 10.26
N LYS A 103 17.41 15.88 8.97
CA LYS A 103 16.06 16.19 8.49
C LYS A 103 15.25 14.92 8.41
N SER A 104 13.96 15.04 8.66
CA SER A 104 13.02 13.96 8.33
C SER A 104 12.95 13.73 6.83
N LEU A 105 12.49 12.54 6.42
CA LEU A 105 12.26 12.22 5.01
C LEU A 105 11.34 13.25 4.32
N ASN A 106 10.31 13.72 5.03
CA ASN A 106 9.35 14.69 4.52
C ASN A 106 9.94 16.07 4.23
N GLU A 107 11.09 16.39 4.82
CA GLU A 107 11.80 17.66 4.61
C GLU A 107 12.82 17.59 3.46
N THR A 108 13.02 16.43 2.85
CA THR A 108 13.87 16.30 1.65
C THR A 108 13.21 16.96 0.45
N THR A 109 14.02 17.42 -0.50
CA THR A 109 13.56 18.16 -1.70
C THR A 109 12.51 17.37 -2.49
N PHE A 110 12.66 16.05 -2.54
CA PHE A 110 11.73 15.16 -3.24
C PHE A 110 10.36 15.12 -2.56
N TYR A 111 10.30 14.93 -1.24
CA TYR A 111 9.05 14.79 -0.49
C TYR A 111 8.38 16.14 -0.17
N ALA A 112 9.16 17.16 0.15
CA ALA A 112 8.65 18.48 0.53
C ALA A 112 7.76 19.15 -0.55
N LYS A 113 7.89 18.71 -1.81
CA LYS A 113 7.10 19.20 -2.95
C LYS A 113 5.91 18.31 -3.31
N GLN A 114 5.64 17.25 -2.53
CA GLN A 114 4.59 16.27 -2.81
C GLN A 114 3.49 16.30 -1.76
N MET A 115 2.24 16.18 -2.22
CA MET A 115 1.10 15.83 -1.39
C MET A 115 0.74 14.38 -1.68
N ARG A 116 1.13 13.47 -0.80
CA ARG A 116 0.93 12.02 -0.98
C ARG A 116 -0.45 11.63 -0.46
N VAL A 117 -1.43 11.52 -1.35
CA VAL A 117 -2.78 11.08 -1.02
C VAL A 117 -2.91 9.56 -1.17
N ALA A 118 -2.74 9.03 -2.38
CA ALA A 118 -2.84 7.61 -2.65
C ALA A 118 -1.67 6.79 -2.06
N LEU A 119 -0.49 7.39 -1.90
CA LEU A 119 0.71 6.76 -1.36
C LEU A 119 0.99 7.15 0.10
N ARG A 120 -0.02 7.67 0.83
CA ARG A 120 0.16 8.18 2.21
C ARG A 120 0.76 7.15 3.16
N ASN A 121 0.35 5.90 3.05
CA ASN A 121 0.77 4.80 3.91
C ASN A 121 2.04 4.08 3.40
N CYS A 122 2.46 4.31 2.14
CA CYS A 122 3.66 3.70 1.58
C CYS A 122 4.92 4.24 2.28
N GLY A 123 5.72 3.34 2.82
CA GLY A 123 6.88 3.69 3.63
C GLY A 123 6.53 4.00 5.10
N VAL A 124 5.30 3.75 5.52
CA VAL A 124 4.82 3.97 6.89
C VAL A 124 4.37 2.66 7.53
N ILE A 125 3.47 1.92 6.88
CA ILE A 125 2.91 0.67 7.39
C ILE A 125 3.61 -0.57 6.81
N ASN A 126 3.42 -1.70 7.50
CA ASN A 126 3.62 -3.03 6.94
C ASN A 126 2.38 -3.42 6.13
N PRO A 127 2.46 -3.50 4.78
CA PRO A 127 1.31 -3.82 3.94
C PRO A 127 0.78 -5.26 4.11
N GLU A 128 1.51 -6.11 4.84
CA GLU A 128 1.15 -7.49 5.12
C GLU A 128 0.44 -7.65 6.48
N GLN A 129 0.12 -6.52 7.16
CA GLN A 129 -0.56 -6.51 8.47
C GLN A 129 -1.74 -5.55 8.47
N ILE A 130 -2.94 -6.09 8.47
CA ILE A 130 -4.19 -5.32 8.45
C ILE A 130 -4.33 -4.37 9.65
N ASP A 131 -3.82 -4.75 10.81
CA ASP A 131 -3.91 -3.95 12.03
C ASP A 131 -3.22 -2.59 11.88
N GLU A 132 -2.11 -2.52 11.13
CA GLU A 132 -1.42 -1.26 10.87
C GLU A 132 -2.22 -0.34 9.93
N TYR A 133 -2.96 -0.91 8.97
CA TYR A 133 -3.88 -0.14 8.13
C TYR A 133 -5.08 0.36 8.94
N ILE A 134 -5.66 -0.48 9.80
CA ILE A 134 -6.77 -0.11 10.69
C ILE A 134 -6.35 0.99 11.67
N ALA A 135 -5.13 0.91 12.21
CA ALA A 135 -4.59 1.93 13.12
C ALA A 135 -4.43 3.32 12.48
N LEU A 136 -4.41 3.41 11.15
CA LEU A 136 -4.39 4.64 10.37
C LEU A 136 -5.75 4.93 9.70
N ASP A 137 -6.83 4.69 10.43
CA ASP A 137 -8.21 4.94 10.01
C ASP A 137 -8.70 4.06 8.83
N GLY A 138 -8.00 2.96 8.55
CA GLY A 138 -8.42 2.00 7.54
C GLY A 138 -9.76 1.35 7.86
N TYR A 139 -10.56 1.09 6.84
CA TYR A 139 -11.94 0.56 6.90
C TYR A 139 -12.95 1.42 7.67
N GLN A 140 -12.57 2.59 8.16
CA GLN A 140 -13.53 3.49 8.83
C GLN A 140 -14.58 4.02 7.87
N ALA A 141 -14.25 4.27 6.61
CA ALA A 141 -15.19 4.80 5.64
C ALA A 141 -16.32 3.80 5.34
N ILE A 142 -15.97 2.54 5.03
CA ILE A 142 -16.99 1.50 4.80
C ILE A 142 -17.74 1.16 6.10
N GLY A 143 -17.04 1.12 7.23
CA GLY A 143 -17.66 0.91 8.54
C GLY A 143 -18.72 1.96 8.84
N LYS A 144 -18.42 3.23 8.65
CA LYS A 144 -19.38 4.34 8.79
C LYS A 144 -20.56 4.18 7.85
N ILE A 145 -20.32 3.90 6.57
CA ILE A 145 -21.38 3.73 5.56
C ILE A 145 -22.38 2.66 6.00
N LEU A 146 -21.88 1.51 6.44
CA LEU A 146 -22.73 0.36 6.75
C LEU A 146 -23.41 0.47 8.12
N THR A 147 -22.70 0.96 9.16
CA THR A 147 -23.26 1.10 10.51
C THR A 147 -24.26 2.23 10.65
N GLU A 148 -24.00 3.37 9.98
CA GLU A 148 -24.94 4.49 9.91
C GLU A 148 -26.03 4.29 8.83
N LYS A 149 -25.99 3.18 8.08
CA LYS A 149 -26.92 2.84 7.01
C LYS A 149 -27.06 3.95 5.97
N ILE A 150 -25.93 4.55 5.58
CA ILE A 150 -25.90 5.60 4.56
C ILE A 150 -26.36 5.00 3.22
N PRO A 151 -27.42 5.54 2.59
CA PRO A 151 -27.94 4.97 1.35
C PRO A 151 -26.90 4.99 0.20
N PRO A 152 -26.87 3.97 -0.70
CA PRO A 152 -25.97 3.95 -1.86
C PRO A 152 -25.99 5.23 -2.68
N GLN A 153 -27.14 5.84 -2.87
CA GLN A 153 -27.31 7.09 -3.63
C GLN A 153 -26.58 8.25 -2.96
N GLN A 154 -26.54 8.29 -1.62
CA GLN A 154 -25.82 9.32 -0.88
C GLN A 154 -24.30 9.11 -1.00
N VAL A 155 -23.84 7.86 -1.02
CA VAL A 155 -22.41 7.54 -1.29
C VAL A 155 -22.02 8.02 -2.68
N ILE A 156 -22.85 7.75 -3.70
CA ILE A 156 -22.63 8.24 -5.07
C ILE A 156 -22.63 9.78 -5.12
N GLN A 157 -23.54 10.43 -4.40
CA GLN A 157 -23.58 11.89 -4.34
C GLN A 157 -22.31 12.47 -3.73
N THR A 158 -21.82 11.88 -2.61
CA THR A 158 -20.54 12.25 -1.99
C THR A 158 -19.38 12.15 -3.00
N MET A 159 -19.37 11.09 -3.80
CA MET A 159 -18.35 10.91 -4.86
C MET A 159 -18.46 11.95 -5.98
N LEU A 160 -19.69 12.35 -6.35
CA LEU A 160 -19.91 13.44 -7.33
C LEU A 160 -19.40 14.78 -6.77
N ASP A 161 -19.76 15.10 -5.54
CA ASP A 161 -19.42 16.36 -4.87
C ASP A 161 -17.90 16.48 -4.63
N SER A 162 -17.21 15.35 -4.41
CA SER A 162 -15.75 15.32 -4.26
C SER A 162 -15.00 15.74 -5.51
N GLY A 163 -15.63 15.67 -6.67
CA GLY A 163 -14.99 15.94 -7.97
C GLY A 163 -13.89 14.94 -8.35
N LEU A 164 -13.78 13.78 -7.66
CA LEU A 164 -12.78 12.75 -7.96
C LEU A 164 -12.93 12.24 -9.38
N ARG A 165 -11.80 12.13 -10.08
CA ARG A 165 -11.71 11.66 -11.46
C ARG A 165 -10.78 10.45 -11.58
N GLY A 166 -11.01 9.63 -12.59
CA GLY A 166 -10.13 8.54 -12.98
C GLY A 166 -8.70 9.01 -13.26
N ARG A 167 -7.73 8.15 -12.98
CA ARG A 167 -6.28 8.42 -13.15
C ARG A 167 -5.66 7.62 -14.29
N GLY A 168 -6.46 6.89 -15.06
CA GLY A 168 -6.02 6.15 -16.25
C GLY A 168 -5.91 6.98 -17.55
N GLY A 169 -5.81 8.32 -17.43
CA GLY A 169 -5.59 9.23 -18.57
C GLY A 169 -6.85 9.99 -19.03
N ALA A 170 -8.02 9.36 -19.09
CA ALA A 170 -9.26 9.99 -19.56
C ALA A 170 -9.88 11.01 -18.56
N GLY A 171 -9.56 10.91 -17.28
CA GLY A 171 -10.06 11.83 -16.26
C GLY A 171 -11.58 11.81 -16.08
N PHE A 172 -12.25 10.68 -16.38
CA PHE A 172 -13.70 10.56 -16.26
C PHE A 172 -14.15 10.71 -14.80
N PRO A 173 -15.25 11.45 -14.50
CA PRO A 173 -15.72 11.64 -13.13
C PRO A 173 -16.16 10.32 -12.48
N THR A 174 -15.52 9.94 -11.39
CA THR A 174 -15.75 8.64 -10.72
C THR A 174 -17.19 8.49 -10.23
N GLY A 175 -17.75 9.53 -9.57
CA GLY A 175 -19.15 9.50 -9.10
C GLY A 175 -20.15 9.36 -10.24
N LEU A 176 -19.87 9.93 -11.43
CA LEU A 176 -20.73 9.77 -12.60
C LEU A 176 -20.70 8.35 -13.15
N LYS A 177 -19.52 7.71 -13.17
CA LYS A 177 -19.36 6.30 -13.54
C LYS A 177 -20.16 5.39 -12.59
N TRP A 178 -20.08 5.63 -11.29
CA TRP A 178 -20.88 4.89 -10.30
C TRP A 178 -22.38 5.10 -10.47
N LYS A 179 -22.80 6.36 -10.72
CA LYS A 179 -24.20 6.68 -10.99
C LYS A 179 -24.77 5.90 -12.18
N PHE A 180 -24.02 5.82 -13.26
CA PHE A 180 -24.44 5.06 -14.45
C PHE A 180 -24.50 3.56 -14.16
N ALA A 181 -23.47 3.01 -13.48
CA ALA A 181 -23.46 1.60 -13.11
C ALA A 181 -24.63 1.24 -12.17
N ALA A 182 -24.93 2.10 -11.20
CA ALA A 182 -26.04 1.89 -10.27
C ALA A 182 -27.40 1.91 -10.96
N ALA A 183 -27.57 2.75 -11.98
CA ALA A 183 -28.83 2.90 -12.71
C ALA A 183 -29.17 1.72 -13.64
N ASN A 184 -28.21 0.86 -13.97
CA ASN A 184 -28.48 -0.33 -14.75
C ASN A 184 -29.28 -1.35 -13.93
N ASP A 185 -30.31 -1.93 -14.54
CA ASP A 185 -31.05 -3.05 -13.98
C ASP A 185 -30.40 -4.34 -14.45
N ALA A 186 -29.78 -5.07 -13.52
CA ALA A 186 -29.06 -6.31 -13.78
C ALA A 186 -29.06 -7.21 -12.53
N ASP A 187 -29.23 -8.51 -12.74
CA ASP A 187 -29.22 -9.50 -11.66
C ASP A 187 -27.87 -9.55 -10.93
N GLN A 188 -26.76 -9.30 -11.64
CA GLN A 188 -25.41 -9.28 -11.09
C GLN A 188 -24.64 -8.07 -11.63
N LYS A 189 -23.96 -7.37 -10.71
CA LYS A 189 -23.02 -6.29 -11.03
C LYS A 189 -21.65 -6.63 -10.49
N TYR A 190 -20.63 -6.08 -11.12
CA TYR A 190 -19.23 -6.33 -10.77
C TYR A 190 -18.47 -5.02 -10.60
N VAL A 191 -17.45 -5.06 -9.73
CA VAL A 191 -16.43 -4.00 -9.63
C VAL A 191 -15.11 -4.55 -10.19
N CYS A 192 -14.60 -3.93 -11.25
CA CYS A 192 -13.30 -4.30 -11.81
C CYS A 192 -12.25 -3.23 -11.46
N CYS A 193 -11.20 -3.62 -10.76
CA CYS A 193 -10.00 -2.83 -10.58
C CYS A 193 -9.05 -3.12 -11.75
N ASN A 194 -8.85 -2.11 -12.60
CA ASN A 194 -7.84 -2.18 -13.64
C ASN A 194 -6.48 -1.86 -13.03
N ALA A 195 -5.69 -2.90 -12.77
CA ALA A 195 -4.32 -2.85 -12.29
C ALA A 195 -3.33 -3.40 -13.33
N ASP A 196 -3.72 -3.36 -14.61
CA ASP A 196 -2.85 -3.71 -15.74
C ASP A 196 -2.03 -2.48 -16.20
N GLU A 197 -1.01 -2.15 -15.43
CA GLU A 197 -0.10 -1.03 -15.68
C GLU A 197 0.99 -1.45 -16.68
N GLY A 198 0.62 -1.47 -17.96
CA GLY A 198 1.46 -1.99 -19.04
C GLY A 198 2.53 -1.02 -19.57
N ASP A 199 2.48 0.27 -19.22
CA ASP A 199 3.41 1.28 -19.73
C ASP A 199 4.81 1.13 -19.10
N PRO A 200 5.87 0.92 -19.91
CA PRO A 200 7.23 0.80 -19.40
C PRO A 200 7.67 2.05 -18.62
N GLY A 201 8.08 1.84 -17.36
CA GLY A 201 8.47 2.94 -16.46
C GLY A 201 7.33 3.54 -15.64
N ALA A 202 6.08 3.14 -15.86
CA ALA A 202 4.95 3.44 -14.99
C ALA A 202 4.91 2.43 -13.84
N PHE A 203 4.91 2.92 -12.60
CA PHE A 203 4.94 2.10 -11.39
C PHE A 203 4.00 2.66 -10.29
N MET A 204 3.02 3.45 -10.67
CA MET A 204 2.09 4.08 -9.75
C MET A 204 1.16 3.06 -9.11
N ASP A 205 0.47 2.25 -9.92
CA ASP A 205 -0.47 1.24 -9.45
C ASP A 205 0.25 0.15 -8.66
N ARG A 206 1.40 -0.31 -9.17
CA ARG A 206 2.26 -1.25 -8.46
C ARG A 206 2.64 -0.73 -7.07
N SER A 207 3.02 0.53 -6.96
CA SER A 207 3.43 1.12 -5.67
C SER A 207 2.30 1.14 -4.65
N ILE A 208 1.06 1.40 -5.08
CA ILE A 208 -0.12 1.35 -4.21
C ILE A 208 -0.38 -0.09 -3.77
N LEU A 209 -0.42 -1.03 -4.72
CA LEU A 209 -0.72 -2.44 -4.44
C LEU A 209 0.36 -3.12 -3.58
N GLU A 210 1.62 -2.74 -3.74
CA GLU A 210 2.72 -3.21 -2.89
C GLU A 210 2.74 -2.54 -1.51
N GLY A 211 2.29 -1.29 -1.40
CA GLY A 211 2.48 -0.49 -0.20
C GLY A 211 1.25 -0.31 0.67
N ASP A 212 0.05 -0.42 0.08
CA ASP A 212 -1.23 -0.22 0.77
C ASP A 212 -2.38 -0.96 0.07
N PRO A 213 -2.32 -2.31 -0.01
CA PRO A 213 -3.34 -3.10 -0.71
C PRO A 213 -4.73 -2.98 -0.07
N HIS A 214 -4.81 -2.76 1.24
CA HIS A 214 -6.08 -2.63 1.96
C HIS A 214 -6.88 -1.39 1.54
N SER A 215 -6.21 -0.29 1.15
CA SER A 215 -6.89 0.90 0.65
C SER A 215 -7.65 0.63 -0.66
N VAL A 216 -7.11 -0.23 -1.52
CA VAL A 216 -7.77 -0.66 -2.75
C VAL A 216 -8.95 -1.57 -2.44
N ILE A 217 -8.80 -2.53 -1.51
CA ILE A 217 -9.88 -3.43 -1.08
C ILE A 217 -11.04 -2.63 -0.50
N GLU A 218 -10.77 -1.70 0.42
CA GLU A 218 -11.80 -0.84 1.01
C GLU A 218 -12.52 0.00 -0.05
N ALA A 219 -11.77 0.62 -0.96
CA ALA A 219 -12.34 1.43 -2.04
C ALA A 219 -13.25 0.60 -2.97
N MET A 220 -12.85 -0.63 -3.31
CA MET A 220 -13.66 -1.53 -4.12
C MET A 220 -14.92 -1.99 -3.37
N THR A 221 -14.83 -2.22 -2.05
CA THR A 221 -15.98 -2.58 -1.21
C THR A 221 -16.99 -1.43 -1.15
N ILE A 222 -16.53 -0.18 -0.99
CA ILE A 222 -17.38 1.01 -1.05
C ILE A 222 -18.04 1.15 -2.43
N ALA A 223 -17.29 0.94 -3.51
CA ALA A 223 -17.83 0.96 -4.87
C ALA A 223 -18.89 -0.12 -5.07
N GLY A 224 -18.63 -1.34 -4.59
CA GLY A 224 -19.59 -2.45 -4.63
C GLY A 224 -20.90 -2.11 -3.95
N TYR A 225 -20.82 -1.57 -2.74
CA TYR A 225 -22.02 -1.10 -2.01
C TYR A 225 -22.78 -0.02 -2.79
N ALA A 226 -22.07 0.97 -3.30
CA ALA A 226 -22.67 2.11 -3.99
C ALA A 226 -23.41 1.71 -5.29
N ILE A 227 -22.91 0.73 -6.05
CA ILE A 227 -23.50 0.31 -7.32
C ILE A 227 -24.38 -0.94 -7.21
N GLY A 228 -24.41 -1.60 -6.05
CA GLY A 228 -25.15 -2.84 -5.82
C GLY A 228 -24.45 -4.08 -6.39
N ALA A 229 -23.12 -4.10 -6.41
CA ALA A 229 -22.33 -5.28 -6.79
C ALA A 229 -22.00 -6.15 -5.56
N THR A 230 -21.91 -7.45 -5.76
CA THR A 230 -21.52 -8.43 -4.73
C THR A 230 -20.19 -9.10 -5.02
N GLN A 231 -19.62 -8.87 -6.18
CA GLN A 231 -18.35 -9.46 -6.62
C GLN A 231 -17.48 -8.39 -7.29
N GLY A 232 -16.17 -8.46 -7.00
CA GLY A 232 -15.18 -7.66 -7.67
C GLY A 232 -13.98 -8.47 -8.14
N TYR A 233 -13.28 -7.93 -9.16
CA TYR A 233 -12.07 -8.51 -9.72
C TYR A 233 -10.95 -7.48 -9.71
N ILE A 234 -9.76 -7.89 -9.26
CA ILE A 234 -8.53 -7.12 -9.41
C ILE A 234 -7.74 -7.74 -10.55
N TYR A 235 -7.76 -7.09 -11.71
CA TYR A 235 -7.00 -7.53 -12.87
C TYR A 235 -5.61 -6.91 -12.83
N ILE A 236 -4.61 -7.74 -12.55
CA ILE A 236 -3.23 -7.31 -12.30
C ILE A 236 -2.26 -8.11 -13.17
N ARG A 237 -1.18 -7.48 -13.58
CA ARG A 237 -0.10 -8.14 -14.32
C ARG A 237 0.58 -9.24 -13.53
N ALA A 238 0.83 -10.39 -14.17
CA ALA A 238 1.61 -11.47 -13.59
C ALA A 238 3.07 -11.06 -13.27
N GLU A 239 3.57 -10.02 -13.94
CA GLU A 239 4.91 -9.45 -13.73
C GLU A 239 5.05 -8.64 -12.43
N TYR A 240 3.96 -8.49 -11.64
CA TYR A 240 3.98 -7.84 -10.33
C TYR A 240 3.81 -8.83 -9.17
N PRO A 241 4.73 -9.82 -9.01
CA PRO A 241 4.54 -10.92 -8.06
C PRO A 241 4.43 -10.46 -6.61
N ILE A 242 5.14 -9.39 -6.22
CA ILE A 242 5.06 -8.82 -4.86
C ILE A 242 3.68 -8.22 -4.60
N ALA A 243 3.12 -7.47 -5.56
CA ALA A 243 1.79 -6.90 -5.45
C ALA A 243 0.71 -7.99 -5.36
N VAL A 244 0.79 -9.03 -6.22
CA VAL A 244 -0.11 -10.18 -6.20
C VAL A 244 -0.08 -10.87 -4.84
N HIS A 245 1.12 -11.14 -4.32
CA HIS A 245 1.29 -11.79 -3.01
C HIS A 245 0.67 -10.97 -1.88
N ARG A 246 0.94 -9.68 -1.83
CA ARG A 246 0.40 -8.77 -0.80
C ARG A 246 -1.11 -8.58 -0.91
N LEU A 247 -1.64 -8.49 -2.12
CA LEU A 247 -3.09 -8.48 -2.34
C LEU A 247 -3.76 -9.76 -1.83
N GLN A 248 -3.15 -10.92 -2.08
CA GLN A 248 -3.69 -12.19 -1.59
C GLN A 248 -3.71 -12.25 -0.06
N ILE A 249 -2.63 -11.79 0.60
CA ILE A 249 -2.59 -11.66 2.07
C ILE A 249 -3.71 -10.73 2.55
N ALA A 250 -3.81 -9.55 1.96
CA ALA A 250 -4.75 -8.52 2.36
C ALA A 250 -6.23 -8.97 2.18
N ILE A 251 -6.55 -9.65 1.08
CA ILE A 251 -7.88 -10.21 0.83
C ILE A 251 -8.22 -11.26 1.91
N ASN A 252 -7.26 -12.15 2.23
CA ASN A 252 -7.49 -13.17 3.25
C ASN A 252 -7.70 -12.53 4.62
N GLN A 253 -6.87 -11.57 5.03
CA GLN A 253 -7.02 -10.83 6.27
C GLN A 253 -8.35 -10.06 6.33
N ALA A 254 -8.75 -9.40 5.24
CA ALA A 254 -10.03 -8.70 5.20
C ALA A 254 -11.24 -9.66 5.38
N ARG A 255 -11.15 -10.87 4.83
CA ARG A 255 -12.17 -11.91 5.05
C ARG A 255 -12.20 -12.39 6.51
N GLU A 256 -11.02 -12.64 7.10
CA GLU A 256 -10.90 -13.06 8.50
C GLU A 256 -11.47 -12.05 9.48
N TYR A 257 -11.32 -10.75 9.17
CA TYR A 257 -11.84 -9.65 9.99
C TYR A 257 -13.31 -9.29 9.70
N GLY A 258 -13.98 -10.01 8.77
CA GLY A 258 -15.38 -9.72 8.39
C GLY A 258 -15.54 -8.39 7.64
N LEU A 259 -14.48 -7.91 6.99
CA LEU A 259 -14.44 -6.69 6.20
C LEU A 259 -14.61 -6.96 4.70
N LEU A 260 -14.65 -8.25 4.33
CA LEU A 260 -14.87 -8.75 2.98
C LEU A 260 -15.61 -10.11 3.08
N GLY A 261 -16.36 -10.48 2.05
CA GLY A 261 -17.13 -11.72 1.97
C GLY A 261 -18.60 -11.52 2.33
N LYS A 262 -19.10 -12.24 3.32
CA LYS A 262 -20.51 -12.23 3.71
C LYS A 262 -20.78 -11.34 4.90
N ASN A 263 -21.95 -10.67 4.88
CA ASN A 263 -22.49 -9.92 6.01
C ASN A 263 -21.49 -8.92 6.63
N ILE A 264 -20.83 -8.13 5.79
CA ILE A 264 -19.78 -7.19 6.18
C ILE A 264 -20.33 -6.22 7.24
N PHE A 265 -19.64 -6.04 8.38
CA PHE A 265 -20.06 -5.24 9.54
C PHE A 265 -21.48 -5.59 10.05
N ASP A 266 -21.91 -6.84 9.94
CA ASP A 266 -23.27 -7.30 10.32
C ASP A 266 -24.40 -6.49 9.66
N SER A 267 -24.16 -5.93 8.48
CA SER A 267 -25.07 -5.04 7.75
C SER A 267 -26.01 -5.75 6.78
N GLY A 268 -25.78 -7.04 6.51
CA GLY A 268 -26.43 -7.79 5.43
C GLY A 268 -25.82 -7.55 4.05
N PHE A 269 -24.79 -6.72 3.94
CA PHE A 269 -24.08 -6.49 2.68
C PHE A 269 -23.02 -7.57 2.45
N ASP A 270 -23.07 -8.15 1.24
CA ASP A 270 -22.09 -9.14 0.76
C ASP A 270 -21.24 -8.53 -0.34
N PHE A 271 -19.94 -8.67 -0.24
CA PHE A 271 -19.01 -8.31 -1.32
C PHE A 271 -17.70 -9.07 -1.19
N ASP A 272 -17.25 -9.72 -2.27
CA ASP A 272 -15.99 -10.45 -2.26
C ASP A 272 -15.12 -10.10 -3.45
N LEU A 273 -13.82 -10.39 -3.36
CA LEU A 273 -12.80 -10.04 -4.34
C LEU A 273 -12.00 -11.27 -4.80
N GLU A 274 -11.70 -11.29 -6.09
CA GLU A 274 -10.78 -12.25 -6.71
C GLU A 274 -9.70 -11.53 -7.50
N ILE A 275 -8.49 -12.12 -7.49
CA ILE A 275 -7.38 -11.66 -8.33
C ILE A 275 -7.45 -12.39 -9.67
N ARG A 276 -7.35 -11.64 -10.76
CA ARG A 276 -7.18 -12.15 -12.13
C ARG A 276 -5.83 -11.71 -12.66
N LEU A 277 -5.04 -12.66 -13.14
CA LEU A 277 -3.68 -12.37 -13.64
C LEU A 277 -3.73 -12.13 -15.15
N GLY A 278 -3.26 -10.94 -15.55
CA GLY A 278 -3.04 -10.61 -16.95
C GLY A 278 -1.80 -11.30 -17.51
N ALA A 279 -1.87 -11.73 -18.77
CA ALA A 279 -0.79 -12.44 -19.47
C ALA A 279 0.22 -11.49 -20.17
N GLY A 280 0.30 -10.22 -19.78
CA GLY A 280 1.27 -9.25 -20.27
C GLY A 280 0.89 -8.55 -21.58
N ALA A 281 -0.35 -8.68 -22.04
CA ALA A 281 -0.82 -7.97 -23.23
C ALA A 281 -1.14 -6.51 -22.87
N PHE A 282 -0.41 -5.54 -23.42
CA PHE A 282 -0.59 -4.10 -23.18
C PHE A 282 -2.04 -3.63 -23.44
N VAL A 283 -2.71 -4.23 -24.41
CA VAL A 283 -4.10 -3.90 -24.75
C VAL A 283 -5.08 -4.16 -23.60
N CYS A 284 -4.75 -5.06 -22.67
CA CYS A 284 -5.58 -5.36 -21.50
C CYS A 284 -5.62 -4.21 -20.46
N GLY A 285 -4.82 -3.17 -20.62
CA GLY A 285 -4.99 -1.90 -19.90
C GLY A 285 -6.22 -1.11 -20.36
N GLU A 286 -6.77 -1.40 -21.55
CA GLU A 286 -8.03 -0.86 -22.03
C GLU A 286 -9.21 -1.66 -21.44
N GLU A 287 -10.27 -0.97 -21.00
CA GLU A 287 -11.34 -1.56 -20.21
C GLU A 287 -12.13 -2.66 -20.91
N THR A 288 -12.35 -2.54 -22.22
CA THR A 288 -13.09 -3.56 -22.99
C THR A 288 -12.27 -4.83 -23.16
N ALA A 289 -10.98 -4.68 -23.49
CA ALA A 289 -10.05 -5.80 -23.59
C ALA A 289 -9.84 -6.49 -22.23
N LEU A 290 -9.79 -5.72 -21.13
CA LEU A 290 -9.72 -6.24 -19.77
C LEU A 290 -10.93 -7.10 -19.45
N MET A 291 -12.14 -6.62 -19.71
CA MET A 291 -13.39 -7.37 -19.47
C MET A 291 -13.41 -8.68 -20.26
N THR A 292 -13.10 -8.63 -21.56
CA THR A 292 -13.02 -9.83 -22.43
C THR A 292 -11.96 -10.82 -21.92
N SER A 293 -10.88 -10.34 -21.31
CA SER A 293 -9.83 -11.21 -20.73
C SER A 293 -10.24 -11.85 -19.40
N ILE A 294 -11.18 -11.26 -18.68
CA ILE A 294 -11.72 -11.82 -17.42
C ILE A 294 -12.75 -12.92 -17.71
N GLU A 295 -13.58 -12.74 -18.73
CA GLU A 295 -14.59 -13.71 -19.21
C GLU A 295 -13.96 -15.00 -19.77
#